data_e5614eaed60df0a29b087a7b86ecf60b
#
_entry.id   e5614eaed60df0a29b087a7b86ecf60b
#
_cell.length_a   1.000
_cell.length_b   1.000
_cell.length_c   1.000
_cell.angle_alpha   90.00
_cell.angle_beta   90.00
_cell.angle_gamma   90.00
#
_symmetry.space_group_name_H-M   'P 1'
#
loop_
_entity.id
_entity.type
_entity.pdbx_description
1 polymer ?
#
loop_
_entity_poly.entity_id
_entity_poly.type
_entity_poly.pdbx_seq_one_letter_code
_entity_poly.pdbx_strand_id
1 'polypeptide(L)'
;MPKAKANNIEIEYDTFGDPSSEPLLLVMGLGSQMIRWVEELCMMFVDKGFYVIRFDNRDVGLSTKFEEAGVPDIMKEFMARQRGKTISPPYTVEDMADDAVGLLDALNIEKAHICGASMGGMIVQIIAFRHPTRVLSLTSIMSTTGNPNLPQAKPEAMQLLLKPAPAEREAYIEESVKRYRILYGSGFPYPEDKFRELAAVLYDRSFYPQGMARQLFAILGTENRVPKLVTIKVPTLVIHGGDDPLVPVEGGKETAASIPGAELLIIEGMGHSLPFETWPQIVDSIAKNADKVNN
;
A
#
# COMPACT_ATOMS: atom_id res chain seq x y z
N MET A 1 10.63 -12.93 12.47
CA MET A 1 9.39 -12.17 12.68
C MET A 1 8.27 -13.16 12.93
N PRO A 2 7.28 -12.84 13.77
CA PRO A 2 6.16 -13.73 14.08
C PRO A 2 5.18 -13.89 12.93
N LYS A 3 4.36 -14.97 12.99
CA LYS A 3 3.23 -15.19 12.07
C LYS A 3 1.93 -15.28 12.85
N ALA A 4 0.85 -14.80 12.26
CA ALA A 4 -0.50 -14.91 12.76
C ALA A 4 -1.40 -15.62 11.73
N LYS A 5 -2.39 -16.38 12.22
CA LYS A 5 -3.47 -16.90 11.37
C LYS A 5 -4.55 -15.82 11.24
N ALA A 6 -4.82 -15.40 10.03
CA ALA A 6 -5.81 -14.38 9.72
C ALA A 6 -6.53 -14.78 8.41
N ASN A 7 -7.85 -14.71 8.39
CA ASN A 7 -8.65 -14.97 7.18
C ASN A 7 -8.23 -16.29 6.44
N ASN A 8 -7.97 -17.36 7.17
CA ASN A 8 -7.53 -18.68 6.69
C ASN A 8 -6.14 -18.75 6.05
N ILE A 9 -5.32 -17.73 6.23
CA ILE A 9 -3.91 -17.72 5.78
C ILE A 9 -2.96 -17.43 6.94
N GLU A 10 -1.67 -17.64 6.74
CA GLU A 10 -0.61 -17.16 7.63
C GLU A 10 -0.08 -15.82 7.13
N ILE A 11 -0.06 -14.84 8.01
CA ILE A 11 0.49 -13.50 7.77
C ILE A 11 1.73 -13.32 8.62
N GLU A 12 2.84 -13.00 7.97
CA GLU A 12 4.06 -12.53 8.63
C GLU A 12 3.90 -11.06 8.99
N TYR A 13 4.21 -10.70 10.24
CA TYR A 13 4.10 -9.33 10.72
C TYR A 13 5.27 -8.94 11.62
N ASP A 14 5.35 -7.65 11.94
CA ASP A 14 6.33 -7.07 12.84
C ASP A 14 5.71 -5.91 13.60
N THR A 15 6.20 -5.60 14.80
CA THR A 15 5.63 -4.56 15.65
C THR A 15 6.71 -3.71 16.30
N PHE A 16 6.39 -2.44 16.57
CA PHE A 16 7.28 -1.47 17.21
C PHE A 16 6.51 -0.68 18.27
N GLY A 17 7.16 -0.32 19.35
CA GLY A 17 6.59 0.47 20.44
C GLY A 17 5.88 -0.37 21.50
N ASP A 18 5.15 0.30 22.38
CA ASP A 18 4.43 -0.30 23.50
C ASP A 18 3.05 -0.83 23.03
N PRO A 19 2.73 -2.12 23.22
CA PRO A 19 1.41 -2.68 22.89
C PRO A 19 0.22 -2.00 23.57
N SER A 20 0.43 -1.23 24.65
CA SER A 20 -0.60 -0.43 25.31
C SER A 20 -0.90 0.91 24.65
N SER A 21 -0.07 1.33 23.69
CA SER A 21 -0.26 2.54 22.90
C SER A 21 -1.33 2.36 21.81
N GLU A 22 -1.79 3.47 21.21
CA GLU A 22 -2.76 3.44 20.11
C GLU A 22 -2.20 2.68 18.89
N PRO A 23 -2.91 1.66 18.38
CA PRO A 23 -2.39 0.84 17.30
C PRO A 23 -2.47 1.57 15.95
N LEU A 24 -1.36 1.53 15.20
CA LEU A 24 -1.24 2.00 13.81
C LEU A 24 -0.88 0.83 12.90
N LEU A 25 -1.81 0.42 12.04
CA LEU A 25 -1.59 -0.63 11.04
C LEU A 25 -1.08 -0.02 9.73
N LEU A 26 0.09 -0.47 9.28
CA LEU A 26 0.75 -0.05 8.05
C LEU A 26 0.58 -1.10 6.94
N VAL A 27 -0.10 -0.73 5.86
CA VAL A 27 -0.39 -1.63 4.71
C VAL A 27 0.44 -1.21 3.50
N MET A 28 1.27 -2.13 3.00
CA MET A 28 2.16 -1.86 1.88
C MET A 28 1.47 -2.09 0.53
N GLY A 29 2.06 -1.52 -0.54
CA GLY A 29 1.58 -1.59 -1.91
C GLY A 29 1.92 -2.87 -2.65
N LEU A 30 1.59 -2.89 -3.95
CA LEU A 30 1.75 -4.00 -4.88
C LEU A 30 3.16 -4.60 -4.87
N GLY A 31 3.26 -5.92 -4.64
CA GLY A 31 4.51 -6.68 -4.67
C GLY A 31 5.54 -6.27 -3.62
N SER A 32 5.15 -5.43 -2.66
CA SER A 32 6.07 -4.83 -1.70
C SER A 32 5.98 -5.52 -0.35
N GLN A 33 7.15 -5.95 0.16
CA GLN A 33 7.27 -6.54 1.49
C GLN A 33 7.11 -5.47 2.58
N MET A 34 6.65 -5.87 3.77
CA MET A 34 6.42 -4.97 4.91
C MET A 34 7.65 -4.16 5.34
N ILE A 35 8.86 -4.68 5.11
CA ILE A 35 10.11 -4.00 5.47
C ILE A 35 10.39 -2.75 4.62
N ARG A 36 9.57 -2.44 3.63
CA ARG A 36 9.58 -1.14 2.94
C ARG A 36 8.99 -0.01 3.79
N TRP A 37 8.17 -0.32 4.79
CA TRP A 37 8.00 0.54 5.94
C TRP A 37 9.26 0.35 6.81
N VAL A 38 10.33 1.07 6.46
CA VAL A 38 11.64 0.88 7.11
C VAL A 38 11.55 1.18 8.61
N GLU A 39 12.43 0.56 9.39
CA GLU A 39 12.40 0.64 10.84
C GLU A 39 12.47 2.06 11.35
N GLU A 40 13.33 2.90 10.74
CA GLU A 40 13.49 4.30 11.11
C GLU A 40 12.16 5.08 10.99
N LEU A 41 11.39 4.83 9.94
CA LEU A 41 10.07 5.46 9.77
C LEU A 41 9.07 4.90 10.80
N CYS A 42 9.11 3.59 11.08
CA CYS A 42 8.27 2.99 12.12
C CYS A 42 8.56 3.59 13.49
N MET A 43 9.83 3.80 13.84
CA MET A 43 10.23 4.43 15.10
C MET A 43 9.76 5.88 15.20
N MET A 44 9.73 6.64 14.11
CA MET A 44 9.15 7.99 14.13
C MET A 44 7.65 7.98 14.51
N PHE A 45 6.89 6.94 14.13
CA PHE A 45 5.51 6.77 14.59
C PHE A 45 5.45 6.36 16.06
N VAL A 46 6.38 5.51 16.52
CA VAL A 46 6.50 5.16 17.95
C VAL A 46 6.75 6.41 18.80
N ASP A 47 7.62 7.32 18.35
CA ASP A 47 7.89 8.59 19.01
C ASP A 47 6.64 9.51 19.06
N LYS A 48 5.63 9.28 18.21
CA LYS A 48 4.32 9.95 18.27
C LYS A 48 3.31 9.22 19.17
N GLY A 49 3.72 8.15 19.85
CA GLY A 49 2.86 7.41 20.77
C GLY A 49 2.07 6.27 20.14
N PHE A 50 2.43 5.79 18.95
CA PHE A 50 1.75 4.66 18.33
C PHE A 50 2.41 3.32 18.67
N TYR A 51 1.58 2.29 18.77
CA TYR A 51 1.98 0.89 18.61
C TYR A 51 1.90 0.54 17.12
N VAL A 52 3.02 0.46 16.45
CA VAL A 52 3.09 0.28 15.00
C VAL A 52 3.07 -1.19 14.63
N ILE A 53 2.23 -1.55 13.66
CA ILE A 53 2.10 -2.92 13.12
C ILE A 53 2.31 -2.84 11.61
N ARG A 54 3.27 -3.58 11.07
CA ARG A 54 3.47 -3.77 9.63
C ARG A 54 3.41 -5.26 9.30
N PHE A 55 2.94 -5.61 8.11
CA PHE A 55 2.80 -7.00 7.71
C PHE A 55 3.01 -7.19 6.20
N ASP A 56 3.38 -8.40 5.83
CA ASP A 56 3.41 -8.82 4.43
C ASP A 56 2.00 -9.18 3.98
N ASN A 57 1.49 -8.51 2.94
CA ASN A 57 0.25 -8.92 2.29
C ASN A 57 0.35 -10.36 1.77
N ARG A 58 -0.81 -11.04 1.52
CA ARG A 58 -0.82 -12.33 0.82
C ARG A 58 0.01 -12.28 -0.46
N ASP A 59 0.69 -13.36 -0.81
CA ASP A 59 1.54 -13.48 -1.99
C ASP A 59 2.84 -12.65 -1.97
N VAL A 60 3.20 -12.04 -0.86
CA VAL A 60 4.42 -11.22 -0.71
C VAL A 60 5.19 -11.65 0.53
N GLY A 61 6.50 -11.39 0.52
CA GLY A 61 7.39 -11.61 1.67
C GLY A 61 7.31 -13.03 2.21
N LEU A 62 6.99 -13.18 3.49
CA LEU A 62 6.92 -14.47 4.16
C LEU A 62 5.48 -14.90 4.55
N SER A 63 4.47 -14.15 4.11
CA SER A 63 3.06 -14.53 4.20
C SER A 63 2.71 -15.62 3.18
N THR A 64 1.53 -16.24 3.35
CA THR A 64 1.03 -17.33 2.50
C THR A 64 1.10 -16.98 1.01
N LYS A 65 1.57 -17.95 0.22
CA LYS A 65 1.66 -17.91 -1.24
C LYS A 65 0.52 -18.72 -1.87
N PHE A 66 -0.09 -18.16 -2.90
CA PHE A 66 -1.19 -18.80 -3.65
C PHE A 66 -0.67 -19.48 -4.92
N GLU A 67 0.33 -20.35 -4.76
CA GLU A 67 1.03 -21.03 -5.89
C GLU A 67 0.09 -21.82 -6.78
N GLU A 68 -0.90 -22.48 -6.20
CA GLU A 68 -1.86 -23.32 -6.91
C GLU A 68 -2.75 -22.52 -7.87
N ALA A 69 -2.86 -21.20 -7.68
CA ALA A 69 -3.59 -20.31 -8.58
C ALA A 69 -2.83 -20.03 -9.90
N GLY A 70 -1.60 -20.50 -10.02
CA GLY A 70 -0.76 -20.22 -11.18
C GLY A 70 -0.33 -18.77 -11.32
N VAL A 71 0.16 -18.40 -12.51
CA VAL A 71 0.57 -17.01 -12.82
C VAL A 71 -0.33 -16.45 -13.91
N PRO A 72 -1.09 -15.37 -13.65
CA PRO A 72 -1.99 -14.80 -14.66
C PRO A 72 -1.21 -14.11 -15.79
N ASP A 73 -1.74 -14.19 -17.00
CA ASP A 73 -1.30 -13.37 -18.13
C ASP A 73 -1.93 -11.97 -18.00
N ILE A 74 -1.22 -11.08 -17.36
CA ILE A 74 -1.71 -9.72 -17.04
C ILE A 74 -2.11 -8.94 -18.29
N MET A 75 -1.39 -9.09 -19.42
CA MET A 75 -1.74 -8.38 -20.65
C MET A 75 -3.05 -8.88 -21.23
N LYS A 76 -3.27 -10.18 -21.21
CA LYS A 76 -4.53 -10.79 -21.65
C LYS A 76 -5.70 -10.33 -20.78
N GLU A 77 -5.54 -10.35 -19.46
CA GLU A 77 -6.58 -9.94 -18.50
C GLU A 77 -6.90 -8.43 -18.60
N PHE A 78 -5.85 -7.60 -18.76
CA PHE A 78 -6.02 -6.17 -19.01
C PHE A 78 -6.83 -5.90 -20.30
N MET A 79 -6.48 -6.57 -21.41
CA MET A 79 -7.23 -6.45 -22.66
C MET A 79 -8.67 -6.97 -22.53
N ALA A 80 -8.89 -8.03 -21.75
CA ALA A 80 -10.22 -8.55 -21.49
C ALA A 80 -11.09 -7.52 -20.76
N ARG A 81 -10.53 -6.89 -19.71
CA ARG A 81 -11.21 -5.83 -18.95
C ARG A 81 -11.53 -4.62 -19.82
N GLN A 82 -10.61 -4.16 -20.67
CA GLN A 82 -10.85 -3.04 -21.59
C GLN A 82 -12.01 -3.34 -22.57
N ARG A 83 -12.24 -4.61 -22.90
CA ARG A 83 -13.37 -5.07 -23.73
C ARG A 83 -14.66 -5.30 -22.93
N GLY A 84 -14.70 -4.85 -21.67
CA GLY A 84 -15.88 -5.02 -20.80
C GLY A 84 -16.12 -6.45 -20.30
N LYS A 85 -15.13 -7.36 -20.42
CA LYS A 85 -15.26 -8.72 -19.89
C LYS A 85 -15.04 -8.71 -18.38
N THR A 86 -15.84 -9.50 -17.67
CA THR A 86 -15.57 -9.81 -16.26
C THR A 86 -14.31 -10.63 -16.16
N ILE A 87 -13.42 -10.24 -15.27
CA ILE A 87 -12.22 -11.00 -14.91
C ILE A 87 -12.39 -11.57 -13.51
N SER A 88 -11.80 -12.72 -13.23
CA SER A 88 -11.96 -13.43 -11.96
C SER A 88 -10.57 -13.77 -11.40
N PRO A 89 -9.96 -12.87 -10.64
CA PRO A 89 -8.69 -13.14 -9.96
C PRO A 89 -8.87 -14.22 -8.88
N PRO A 90 -7.80 -14.92 -8.48
CA PRO A 90 -7.86 -15.97 -7.46
C PRO A 90 -8.21 -15.43 -6.08
N TYR A 91 -8.02 -14.16 -5.85
CA TYR A 91 -8.45 -13.39 -4.68
C TYR A 91 -8.62 -11.92 -5.08
N THR A 92 -9.29 -11.15 -4.25
CA THR A 92 -9.63 -9.74 -4.47
C THR A 92 -8.85 -8.81 -3.53
N VAL A 93 -8.92 -7.51 -3.77
CA VAL A 93 -8.39 -6.51 -2.82
C VAL A 93 -9.25 -6.47 -1.55
N GLU A 94 -10.53 -6.86 -1.64
CA GLU A 94 -11.43 -7.06 -0.51
C GLU A 94 -10.96 -8.22 0.40
N ASP A 95 -10.49 -9.33 -0.17
CA ASP A 95 -9.88 -10.43 0.62
C ASP A 95 -8.62 -9.96 1.35
N MET A 96 -7.83 -9.06 0.74
CA MET A 96 -6.65 -8.48 1.40
C MET A 96 -7.04 -7.53 2.54
N ALA A 97 -8.17 -6.85 2.41
CA ALA A 97 -8.74 -6.04 3.50
C ALA A 97 -9.21 -6.93 4.67
N ASP A 98 -9.86 -8.04 4.36
CA ASP A 98 -10.28 -9.04 5.37
C ASP A 98 -9.05 -9.70 6.04
N ASP A 99 -7.93 -9.91 5.34
CA ASP A 99 -6.66 -10.35 5.92
C ASP A 99 -6.13 -9.36 6.97
N ALA A 100 -6.11 -8.09 6.63
CA ALA A 100 -5.61 -7.03 7.51
C ALA A 100 -6.47 -6.92 8.78
N VAL A 101 -7.79 -7.04 8.66
CA VAL A 101 -8.71 -7.09 9.80
C VAL A 101 -8.50 -8.37 10.62
N GLY A 102 -8.33 -9.52 9.96
CA GLY A 102 -8.03 -10.79 10.62
C GLY A 102 -6.70 -10.77 11.39
N LEU A 103 -5.70 -10.00 10.91
CA LEU A 103 -4.47 -9.78 11.67
C LEU A 103 -4.75 -9.00 12.96
N LEU A 104 -5.57 -7.93 12.90
CA LEU A 104 -5.98 -7.21 14.11
C LEU A 104 -6.70 -8.14 15.10
N ASP A 105 -7.56 -9.05 14.61
CA ASP A 105 -8.24 -10.04 15.46
C ASP A 105 -7.24 -10.98 16.14
N ALA A 106 -6.27 -11.50 15.39
CA ALA A 106 -5.24 -12.39 15.90
C ALA A 106 -4.33 -11.71 16.95
N LEU A 107 -4.21 -10.39 16.90
CA LEU A 107 -3.46 -9.57 17.86
C LEU A 107 -4.35 -9.04 19.01
N ASN A 108 -5.64 -9.40 19.05
CA ASN A 108 -6.63 -8.89 20.02
C ASN A 108 -6.76 -7.36 19.99
N ILE A 109 -6.63 -6.74 18.82
CA ILE A 109 -6.79 -5.30 18.62
C ILE A 109 -8.19 -5.04 18.09
N GLU A 110 -9.02 -4.37 18.87
CA GLU A 110 -10.42 -4.08 18.51
C GLU A 110 -10.49 -3.05 17.39
N LYS A 111 -9.71 -1.98 17.47
CA LYS A 111 -9.67 -0.88 16.51
C LYS A 111 -8.25 -0.39 16.30
N ALA A 112 -7.95 0.12 15.11
CA ALA A 112 -6.65 0.71 14.79
C ALA A 112 -6.79 1.97 13.91
N HIS A 113 -5.80 2.85 13.98
CA HIS A 113 -5.51 3.77 12.90
C HIS A 113 -4.95 2.95 11.73
N ILE A 114 -5.41 3.20 10.52
CA ILE A 114 -4.98 2.44 9.34
C ILE A 114 -4.32 3.37 8.33
N CYS A 115 -3.13 3.00 7.89
CA CYS A 115 -2.36 3.74 6.89
C CYS A 115 -1.91 2.81 5.78
N GLY A 116 -2.19 3.15 4.54
CA GLY A 116 -1.82 2.31 3.39
C GLY A 116 -1.26 3.11 2.24
N ALA A 117 -0.22 2.55 1.60
CA ALA A 117 0.46 3.15 0.45
C ALA A 117 0.11 2.40 -0.84
N SER A 118 -0.25 3.12 -1.93
CA SER A 118 -0.54 2.57 -3.25
C SER A 118 -1.69 1.54 -3.21
N MET A 119 -1.48 0.27 -3.57
CA MET A 119 -2.44 -0.81 -3.35
C MET A 119 -2.85 -0.91 -1.87
N GLY A 120 -1.93 -0.66 -0.93
CA GLY A 120 -2.26 -0.58 0.49
C GLY A 120 -3.28 0.52 0.79
N GLY A 121 -3.23 1.65 0.09
CA GLY A 121 -4.25 2.69 0.15
C GLY A 121 -5.62 2.22 -0.34
N MET A 122 -5.68 1.37 -1.37
CA MET A 122 -6.92 0.73 -1.81
C MET A 122 -7.48 -0.20 -0.72
N ILE A 123 -6.59 -1.00 -0.09
CA ILE A 123 -6.95 -1.93 0.99
C ILE A 123 -7.53 -1.17 2.18
N VAL A 124 -6.87 -0.10 2.67
CA VAL A 124 -7.37 0.65 3.83
C VAL A 124 -8.66 1.43 3.52
N GLN A 125 -8.85 1.90 2.28
CA GLN A 125 -10.14 2.43 1.85
C GLN A 125 -11.25 1.37 2.00
N ILE A 126 -11.00 0.13 1.57
CA ILE A 126 -11.94 -0.98 1.67
C ILE A 126 -12.21 -1.33 3.13
N ILE A 127 -11.18 -1.42 3.98
CA ILE A 127 -11.36 -1.64 5.42
C ILE A 127 -12.29 -0.57 6.00
N ALA A 128 -12.08 0.71 5.67
CA ALA A 128 -12.83 1.81 6.25
C ALA A 128 -14.33 1.79 5.94
N PHE A 129 -14.74 1.38 4.72
CA PHE A 129 -16.17 1.28 4.41
C PHE A 129 -16.78 -0.11 4.70
N ARG A 130 -15.99 -1.18 4.68
CA ARG A 130 -16.46 -2.55 4.90
C ARG A 130 -16.46 -2.94 6.39
N HIS A 131 -15.49 -2.45 7.15
CA HIS A 131 -15.29 -2.72 8.57
C HIS A 131 -15.21 -1.42 9.40
N PRO A 132 -16.19 -0.51 9.31
CA PRO A 132 -16.09 0.83 9.89
C PRO A 132 -15.90 0.84 11.41
N THR A 133 -16.34 -0.21 12.11
CA THR A 133 -16.17 -0.36 13.56
C THR A 133 -14.75 -0.73 13.98
N ARG A 134 -13.88 -1.09 13.03
CA ARG A 134 -12.49 -1.50 13.26
C ARG A 134 -11.49 -0.37 13.04
N VAL A 135 -11.96 0.79 12.57
CA VAL A 135 -11.10 1.91 12.14
C VAL A 135 -11.27 3.10 13.08
N LEU A 136 -10.15 3.61 13.59
CA LEU A 136 -10.08 4.87 14.33
C LEU A 136 -9.91 6.04 13.35
N SER A 137 -8.90 6.00 12.49
CA SER A 137 -8.69 6.96 11.42
C SER A 137 -8.12 6.29 10.18
N LEU A 138 -8.27 6.92 9.02
CA LEU A 138 -7.80 6.45 7.73
C LEU A 138 -6.72 7.38 7.18
N THR A 139 -5.60 6.81 6.71
CA THR A 139 -4.64 7.51 5.86
C THR A 139 -4.40 6.74 4.56
N SER A 140 -4.68 7.37 3.43
CA SER A 140 -4.47 6.81 2.09
C SER A 140 -3.34 7.56 1.37
N ILE A 141 -2.21 6.88 1.11
CA ILE A 141 -1.01 7.50 0.52
C ILE A 141 -0.85 7.03 -0.93
N MET A 142 -0.61 7.96 -1.87
CA MET A 142 -0.31 7.70 -3.29
C MET A 142 -1.22 6.63 -3.92
N SER A 143 -2.53 6.72 -3.66
CA SER A 143 -3.52 5.73 -4.08
C SER A 143 -4.64 6.35 -4.93
N THR A 144 -5.59 5.54 -5.37
CA THR A 144 -6.67 5.93 -6.26
C THR A 144 -7.99 5.31 -5.81
N THR A 145 -9.11 5.85 -6.29
CA THR A 145 -10.46 5.32 -6.11
C THR A 145 -10.76 4.11 -6.99
N GLY A 146 -9.94 3.86 -8.03
CA GLY A 146 -10.22 2.87 -9.08
C GLY A 146 -11.21 3.37 -10.14
N ASN A 147 -11.52 4.66 -10.19
CA ASN A 147 -12.34 5.24 -11.24
C ASN A 147 -11.59 5.18 -12.59
N PRO A 148 -12.16 4.48 -13.62
CA PRO A 148 -11.48 4.31 -14.91
C PRO A 148 -11.34 5.60 -15.73
N ASN A 149 -12.03 6.66 -15.34
CA ASN A 149 -11.98 7.96 -16.02
C ASN A 149 -10.82 8.85 -15.54
N LEU A 150 -10.09 8.43 -14.51
CA LEU A 150 -8.91 9.15 -14.04
C LEU A 150 -7.76 9.05 -15.04
N PRO A 151 -6.84 10.04 -15.06
CA PRO A 151 -5.62 9.96 -15.85
C PRO A 151 -4.86 8.65 -15.60
N GLN A 152 -4.28 8.12 -16.66
CA GLN A 152 -3.50 6.89 -16.59
C GLN A 152 -2.06 7.17 -16.17
N ALA A 153 -1.38 6.14 -15.68
CA ALA A 153 0.04 6.18 -15.40
C ALA A 153 0.85 6.63 -16.62
N LYS A 154 1.96 7.31 -16.40
CA LYS A 154 2.91 7.61 -17.49
C LYS A 154 3.43 6.31 -18.12
N PRO A 155 3.69 6.29 -19.44
CA PRO A 155 4.08 5.05 -20.14
C PRO A 155 5.29 4.34 -19.51
N GLU A 156 6.31 5.09 -19.09
CA GLU A 156 7.50 4.55 -18.45
C GLU A 156 7.19 3.90 -17.10
N ALA A 157 6.29 4.46 -16.30
CA ALA A 157 5.86 3.89 -15.03
C ALA A 157 4.96 2.66 -15.23
N MET A 158 4.07 2.69 -16.23
CA MET A 158 3.24 1.53 -16.57
C MET A 158 4.09 0.33 -17.00
N GLN A 159 5.16 0.55 -17.78
CA GLN A 159 6.08 -0.52 -18.18
C GLN A 159 6.72 -1.24 -16.98
N LEU A 160 6.96 -0.53 -15.87
CA LEU A 160 7.53 -1.13 -14.66
C LEU A 160 6.61 -2.20 -14.03
N LEU A 161 5.28 -2.05 -14.19
CA LEU A 161 4.31 -3.03 -13.69
C LEU A 161 4.25 -4.29 -14.57
N LEU A 162 4.54 -4.15 -15.85
CA LEU A 162 4.39 -5.21 -16.84
C LEU A 162 5.70 -5.98 -17.09
N LYS A 163 6.85 -5.38 -16.78
CA LYS A 163 8.16 -5.99 -16.98
C LYS A 163 8.46 -6.99 -15.85
N PRO A 164 8.71 -8.29 -16.17
CA PRO A 164 9.11 -9.26 -15.17
C PRO A 164 10.39 -8.83 -14.46
N ALA A 165 10.47 -9.10 -13.15
CA ALA A 165 11.71 -8.89 -12.41
C ALA A 165 12.76 -9.92 -12.81
N PRO A 166 14.03 -9.52 -12.98
CA PRO A 166 15.13 -10.47 -13.20
C PRO A 166 15.23 -11.48 -12.06
N ALA A 167 15.51 -12.73 -12.39
CA ALA A 167 15.65 -13.79 -11.39
C ALA A 167 17.05 -13.81 -10.74
N GLU A 168 18.04 -13.25 -11.38
CA GLU A 168 19.40 -13.17 -10.88
C GLU A 168 19.52 -11.97 -9.93
N ARG A 169 20.18 -12.17 -8.77
CA ARG A 169 20.20 -11.20 -7.65
C ARG A 169 20.73 -9.82 -8.05
N GLU A 170 21.90 -9.76 -8.67
CA GLU A 170 22.53 -8.48 -9.02
C GLU A 170 21.71 -7.74 -10.11
N ALA A 171 21.20 -8.49 -11.09
CA ALA A 171 20.31 -7.94 -12.12
C ALA A 171 19.00 -7.40 -11.52
N TYR A 172 18.45 -8.08 -10.50
CA TYR A 172 17.28 -7.59 -9.75
C TYR A 172 17.58 -6.29 -9.03
N ILE A 173 18.73 -6.21 -8.35
CA ILE A 173 19.14 -5.00 -7.61
C ILE A 173 19.27 -3.81 -8.58
N GLU A 174 20.00 -3.99 -9.69
CA GLU A 174 20.18 -2.94 -10.71
C GLU A 174 18.85 -2.49 -11.33
N GLU A 175 17.97 -3.43 -11.65
CA GLU A 175 16.65 -3.10 -12.20
C GLU A 175 15.77 -2.40 -11.15
N SER A 176 15.86 -2.80 -9.88
CA SER A 176 15.12 -2.17 -8.77
C SER A 176 15.56 -0.72 -8.55
N VAL A 177 16.86 -0.44 -8.59
CA VAL A 177 17.39 0.93 -8.47
C VAL A 177 16.86 1.81 -9.61
N LYS A 178 16.85 1.32 -10.87
CA LYS A 178 16.30 2.06 -12.02
C LYS A 178 14.80 2.31 -11.86
N ARG A 179 14.05 1.30 -11.41
CA ARG A 179 12.61 1.37 -11.15
C ARG A 179 12.30 2.44 -10.10
N TYR A 180 13.00 2.43 -8.97
CA TYR A 180 12.78 3.41 -7.90
C TYR A 180 13.13 4.83 -8.34
N ARG A 181 14.17 5.01 -9.15
CA ARG A 181 14.53 6.33 -9.70
C ARG A 181 13.39 6.92 -10.54
N ILE A 182 12.71 6.11 -11.38
CA ILE A 182 11.56 6.55 -12.17
C ILE A 182 10.38 6.95 -11.26
N LEU A 183 10.17 6.22 -10.17
CA LEU A 183 9.05 6.43 -9.27
C LEU A 183 9.29 7.51 -8.21
N TYR A 184 10.54 7.94 -7.99
CA TYR A 184 10.90 8.76 -6.82
C TYR A 184 10.34 10.19 -6.88
N GLY A 185 10.18 10.74 -8.07
CA GLY A 185 9.83 12.14 -8.29
C GLY A 185 11.07 13.02 -8.53
N SER A 186 10.84 14.31 -8.76
CA SER A 186 11.91 15.24 -9.18
C SER A 186 12.35 16.21 -8.08
N GLY A 187 11.58 16.32 -6.99
CA GLY A 187 11.78 17.35 -5.96
C GLY A 187 12.78 17.00 -4.86
N PHE A 188 13.27 15.75 -4.83
CA PHE A 188 14.12 15.26 -3.75
C PHE A 188 15.35 14.54 -4.28
N PRO A 189 16.50 14.62 -3.55
CA PRO A 189 17.70 13.85 -3.91
C PRO A 189 17.41 12.34 -3.91
N TYR A 190 17.72 11.66 -5.00
CA TYR A 190 17.53 10.21 -5.09
C TYR A 190 18.67 9.47 -4.37
N PRO A 191 18.41 8.79 -3.24
CA PRO A 191 19.46 8.13 -2.44
C PRO A 191 19.75 6.72 -2.98
N GLU A 192 20.43 6.63 -4.10
CA GLU A 192 20.65 5.38 -4.85
C GLU A 192 21.23 4.26 -3.98
N ASP A 193 22.25 4.56 -3.15
CA ASP A 193 22.88 3.55 -2.31
C ASP A 193 21.89 2.90 -1.33
N LYS A 194 21.02 3.69 -0.70
CA LYS A 194 19.99 3.18 0.21
C LYS A 194 18.98 2.30 -0.52
N PHE A 195 18.59 2.65 -1.76
CA PHE A 195 17.70 1.81 -2.56
C PHE A 195 18.37 0.53 -3.05
N ARG A 196 19.66 0.58 -3.31
CA ARG A 196 20.47 -0.61 -3.65
C ARG A 196 20.54 -1.58 -2.47
N GLU A 197 20.86 -1.09 -1.29
CA GLU A 197 20.86 -1.88 -0.06
C GLU A 197 19.47 -2.47 0.23
N LEU A 198 18.43 -1.67 0.16
CA LEU A 198 17.07 -2.12 0.38
C LEU A 198 16.66 -3.21 -0.65
N ALA A 199 17.02 -3.04 -1.92
CA ALA A 199 16.74 -4.03 -2.97
C ALA A 199 17.43 -5.35 -2.68
N ALA A 200 18.68 -5.34 -2.21
CA ALA A 200 19.40 -6.55 -1.80
C ALA A 200 18.70 -7.26 -0.63
N VAL A 201 18.32 -6.51 0.42
CA VAL A 201 17.61 -7.08 1.57
C VAL A 201 16.25 -7.65 1.18
N LEU A 202 15.50 -6.97 0.30
CA LEU A 202 14.21 -7.45 -0.20
C LEU A 202 14.34 -8.75 -0.99
N TYR A 203 15.35 -8.85 -1.86
CA TYR A 203 15.63 -10.07 -2.64
C TYR A 203 16.01 -11.23 -1.71
N ASP A 204 16.97 -11.01 -0.83
CA ASP A 204 17.47 -12.04 0.08
C ASP A 204 16.41 -12.54 1.07
N ARG A 205 15.47 -11.64 1.48
CA ARG A 205 14.36 -12.01 2.36
C ARG A 205 13.31 -12.87 1.64
N SER A 206 12.89 -12.47 0.44
CA SER A 206 11.88 -13.21 -0.33
C SER A 206 11.78 -12.68 -1.76
N PHE A 207 12.33 -13.40 -2.71
CA PHE A 207 12.12 -13.15 -4.14
C PHE A 207 10.94 -13.99 -4.65
N TYR A 208 9.77 -13.37 -4.87
CA TYR A 208 8.56 -14.08 -5.30
C TYR A 208 7.72 -13.23 -6.27
N PRO A 209 8.18 -13.02 -7.53
CA PRO A 209 7.51 -12.14 -8.50
C PRO A 209 6.12 -12.64 -8.96
N GLN A 210 5.83 -13.94 -8.86
CA GLN A 210 4.53 -14.52 -9.21
C GLN A 210 3.40 -13.96 -8.36
N GLY A 211 3.67 -13.68 -7.09
CA GLY A 211 2.70 -13.07 -6.18
C GLY A 211 2.32 -11.66 -6.60
N MET A 212 3.30 -10.87 -7.06
CA MET A 212 3.02 -9.53 -7.60
C MET A 212 2.06 -9.59 -8.81
N ALA A 213 2.20 -10.58 -9.69
CA ALA A 213 1.30 -10.75 -10.83
C ALA A 213 -0.15 -11.05 -10.38
N ARG A 214 -0.34 -11.91 -9.37
CA ARG A 214 -1.67 -12.20 -8.82
C ARG A 214 -2.29 -11.00 -8.10
N GLN A 215 -1.49 -10.24 -7.33
CA GLN A 215 -1.94 -9.00 -6.72
C GLN A 215 -2.35 -7.96 -7.78
N LEU A 216 -1.58 -7.82 -8.86
CA LEU A 216 -1.93 -6.91 -9.96
C LEU A 216 -3.24 -7.37 -10.63
N PHE A 217 -3.46 -8.68 -10.77
CA PHE A 217 -4.71 -9.22 -11.27
C PHE A 217 -5.89 -8.91 -10.33
N ALA A 218 -5.69 -8.98 -9.00
CA ALA A 218 -6.68 -8.54 -8.02
C ALA A 218 -7.03 -7.05 -8.16
N ILE A 219 -6.02 -6.18 -8.35
CA ILE A 219 -6.24 -4.75 -8.62
C ILE A 219 -7.06 -4.55 -9.89
N LEU A 220 -6.73 -5.25 -10.98
CA LEU A 220 -7.49 -5.19 -12.23
C LEU A 220 -8.94 -5.66 -12.05
N GLY A 221 -9.23 -6.58 -11.13
CA GLY A 221 -10.57 -7.03 -10.77
C GLY A 221 -11.36 -6.05 -9.90
N THR A 222 -10.71 -5.05 -9.32
CA THR A 222 -11.37 -4.14 -8.37
C THR A 222 -12.27 -3.12 -9.08
N GLU A 223 -13.45 -2.87 -8.50
CA GLU A 223 -14.40 -1.88 -8.99
C GLU A 223 -14.05 -0.46 -8.55
N ASN A 224 -14.68 0.53 -9.20
CA ASN A 224 -14.66 1.92 -8.75
C ASN A 224 -15.27 2.05 -7.35
N ARG A 225 -14.46 2.57 -6.39
CA ARG A 225 -14.85 2.68 -4.99
C ARG A 225 -15.54 3.99 -4.62
N VAL A 226 -15.59 4.99 -5.52
CA VAL A 226 -16.24 6.30 -5.25
C VAL A 226 -17.62 6.15 -4.59
N PRO A 227 -18.54 5.27 -5.06
CA PRO A 227 -19.85 5.14 -4.43
C PRO A 227 -19.83 4.60 -2.99
N LYS A 228 -18.73 3.93 -2.59
CA LYS A 228 -18.56 3.37 -1.24
C LYS A 228 -17.79 4.34 -0.33
N LEU A 229 -16.88 5.16 -0.89
CA LEU A 229 -16.06 6.11 -0.12
C LEU A 229 -16.89 7.16 0.60
N VAL A 230 -18.03 7.56 0.04
CA VAL A 230 -18.94 8.54 0.67
C VAL A 230 -19.52 8.07 2.02
N THR A 231 -19.46 6.76 2.31
CA THR A 231 -19.96 6.19 3.57
C THR A 231 -18.95 6.23 4.71
N ILE A 232 -17.68 6.55 4.43
CA ILE A 232 -16.61 6.65 5.42
C ILE A 232 -16.85 7.87 6.31
N LYS A 233 -16.81 7.68 7.63
CA LYS A 233 -17.11 8.72 8.63
C LYS A 233 -15.92 9.02 9.57
N VAL A 234 -14.88 8.18 9.53
CA VAL A 234 -13.70 8.37 10.38
C VAL A 234 -12.82 9.50 9.87
N PRO A 235 -12.06 10.18 10.75
CA PRO A 235 -11.05 11.14 10.33
C PRO A 235 -10.18 10.57 9.22
N THR A 236 -10.09 11.28 8.10
CA THR A 236 -9.41 10.78 6.89
C THR A 236 -8.39 11.78 6.39
N LEU A 237 -7.18 11.29 6.13
CA LEU A 237 -6.09 12.01 5.47
C LEU A 237 -5.72 11.30 4.16
N VAL A 238 -5.65 12.06 3.08
CA VAL A 238 -5.10 11.60 1.81
C VAL A 238 -3.77 12.32 1.58
N ILE A 239 -2.71 11.57 1.33
CA ILE A 239 -1.37 12.08 1.01
C ILE A 239 -1.03 11.67 -0.41
N HIS A 240 -0.55 12.60 -1.24
CA HIS A 240 -0.17 12.27 -2.61
C HIS A 240 1.02 13.10 -3.09
N GLY A 241 1.88 12.47 -3.92
CA GLY A 241 2.96 13.17 -4.58
C GLY A 241 2.48 13.95 -5.79
N GLY A 242 2.90 15.24 -5.90
CA GLY A 242 2.56 16.07 -7.06
C GLY A 242 3.14 15.53 -8.38
N ASP A 243 4.29 14.83 -8.31
CA ASP A 243 5.01 14.29 -9.46
C ASP A 243 4.81 12.78 -9.67
N ASP A 244 3.80 12.16 -9.03
CA ASP A 244 3.59 10.71 -9.10
C ASP A 244 3.35 10.24 -10.55
N PRO A 245 4.28 9.44 -11.14
CA PRO A 245 4.15 9.01 -12.52
C PRO A 245 3.30 7.75 -12.67
N LEU A 246 3.05 7.02 -11.56
CA LEU A 246 2.35 5.74 -11.58
C LEU A 246 0.87 5.87 -11.23
N VAL A 247 0.57 6.59 -10.17
CA VAL A 247 -0.79 6.96 -9.80
C VAL A 247 -0.88 8.48 -9.84
N PRO A 248 -1.43 9.08 -10.92
CA PRO A 248 -1.54 10.53 -11.03
C PRO A 248 -2.22 11.16 -9.83
N VAL A 249 -1.79 12.37 -9.46
CA VAL A 249 -2.27 13.10 -8.28
C VAL A 249 -3.80 13.27 -8.24
N GLU A 250 -4.44 13.20 -9.40
CA GLU A 250 -5.90 13.20 -9.54
C GLU A 250 -6.57 12.04 -8.79
N GLY A 251 -5.88 10.91 -8.66
CA GLY A 251 -6.36 9.77 -7.84
C GLY A 251 -6.49 10.13 -6.36
N GLY A 252 -5.51 10.85 -5.81
CA GLY A 252 -5.57 11.37 -4.44
C GLY A 252 -6.62 12.47 -4.29
N LYS A 253 -6.69 13.41 -5.23
CA LYS A 253 -7.70 14.47 -5.25
C LYS A 253 -9.12 13.90 -5.25
N GLU A 254 -9.39 12.93 -6.13
CA GLU A 254 -10.71 12.28 -6.17
C GLU A 254 -11.00 11.49 -4.90
N THR A 255 -9.99 10.80 -4.34
CA THR A 255 -10.16 10.06 -3.07
C THR A 255 -10.59 11.03 -1.95
N ALA A 256 -9.88 12.15 -1.79
CA ALA A 256 -10.21 13.15 -0.77
C ALA A 256 -11.59 13.78 -1.02
N ALA A 257 -11.91 14.12 -2.27
CA ALA A 257 -13.21 14.70 -2.63
C ALA A 257 -14.39 13.72 -2.42
N SER A 258 -14.13 12.41 -2.47
CA SER A 258 -15.15 11.37 -2.32
C SER A 258 -15.46 11.00 -0.86
N ILE A 259 -14.58 11.37 0.08
CA ILE A 259 -14.76 11.03 1.51
C ILE A 259 -15.15 12.30 2.27
N PRO A 260 -16.32 12.34 2.91
CA PRO A 260 -16.76 13.52 3.66
C PRO A 260 -15.76 13.92 4.76
N GLY A 261 -15.31 15.18 4.74
CA GLY A 261 -14.39 15.71 5.75
C GLY A 261 -12.93 15.26 5.61
N ALA A 262 -12.56 14.56 4.53
CA ALA A 262 -11.18 14.18 4.30
C ALA A 262 -10.28 15.40 4.04
N GLU A 263 -9.08 15.36 4.62
CA GLU A 263 -8.01 16.32 4.33
C GLU A 263 -7.10 15.78 3.23
N LEU A 264 -6.57 16.68 2.40
CA LEU A 264 -5.64 16.35 1.31
C LEU A 264 -4.31 17.05 1.54
N LEU A 265 -3.22 16.29 1.58
CA LEU A 265 -1.86 16.76 1.59
C LEU A 265 -1.18 16.38 0.27
N ILE A 266 -0.90 17.35 -0.59
CA ILE A 266 -0.07 17.17 -1.78
C ILE A 266 1.34 17.59 -1.42
N ILE A 267 2.32 16.71 -1.70
CA ILE A 267 3.73 16.99 -1.50
C ILE A 267 4.36 17.20 -2.88
N GLU A 268 4.66 18.46 -3.20
CA GLU A 268 5.25 18.83 -4.48
C GLU A 268 6.62 18.16 -4.67
N GLY A 269 6.91 17.69 -5.88
CA GLY A 269 8.14 17.00 -6.22
C GLY A 269 8.24 15.55 -5.72
N MET A 270 7.31 15.08 -4.88
CA MET A 270 7.20 13.68 -4.49
C MET A 270 6.58 12.86 -5.62
N GLY A 271 7.18 11.73 -5.95
CA GLY A 271 6.64 10.75 -6.91
C GLY A 271 5.83 9.65 -6.21
N HIS A 272 5.93 8.41 -6.76
CA HIS A 272 5.32 7.21 -6.18
C HIS A 272 6.26 6.54 -5.16
N SER A 273 6.74 7.31 -4.21
CA SER A 273 7.65 6.89 -3.13
C SER A 273 7.51 7.83 -1.93
N LEU A 274 8.18 7.51 -0.82
CA LEU A 274 8.24 8.32 0.39
C LEU A 274 9.68 8.81 0.60
N PRO A 275 10.07 9.96 0.00
CA PRO A 275 11.40 10.54 0.22
C PRO A 275 11.66 10.78 1.71
N PHE A 276 12.90 10.53 2.16
CA PHE A 276 13.28 10.66 3.58
C PHE A 276 12.99 12.05 4.14
N GLU A 277 13.15 13.07 3.31
CA GLU A 277 12.91 14.48 3.65
C GLU A 277 11.43 14.76 3.96
N THR A 278 10.53 13.94 3.44
CA THR A 278 9.07 14.10 3.65
C THR A 278 8.55 13.40 4.90
N TRP A 279 9.33 12.50 5.50
CA TRP A 279 8.88 11.68 6.62
C TRP A 279 8.38 12.48 7.82
N PRO A 280 9.08 13.55 8.29
CA PRO A 280 8.57 14.35 9.40
C PRO A 280 7.19 14.92 9.12
N GLN A 281 6.98 15.50 7.93
CA GLN A 281 5.68 16.05 7.52
C GLN A 281 4.59 14.97 7.43
N ILE A 282 4.92 13.80 6.88
CA ILE A 282 3.99 12.67 6.75
C ILE A 282 3.59 12.15 8.13
N VAL A 283 4.57 11.90 9.00
CA VAL A 283 4.34 11.39 10.37
C VAL A 283 3.52 12.38 11.18
N ASP A 284 3.86 13.67 11.16
CA ASP A 284 3.11 14.72 11.88
C ASP A 284 1.68 14.83 11.37
N SER A 285 1.46 14.72 10.05
CA SER A 285 0.12 14.80 9.46
C SER A 285 -0.74 13.59 9.83
N ILE A 286 -0.14 12.39 9.88
CA ILE A 286 -0.84 11.16 10.29
C ILE A 286 -1.20 11.24 11.78
N ALA A 287 -0.29 11.67 12.65
CA ALA A 287 -0.55 11.85 14.07
C ALA A 287 -1.68 12.88 14.29
N LYS A 288 -1.60 14.04 13.62
CA LYS A 288 -2.66 15.05 13.67
C LYS A 288 -4.02 14.52 13.20
N ASN A 289 -4.05 13.64 12.18
CA ASN A 289 -5.30 13.03 11.75
C ASN A 289 -5.84 12.02 12.77
N ALA A 290 -4.95 11.29 13.45
CA ALA A 290 -5.30 10.37 14.52
C ALA A 290 -5.91 11.10 15.74
N ASP A 291 -5.33 12.22 16.14
CA ASP A 291 -5.80 13.03 17.30
C ASP A 291 -7.26 13.49 17.17
N LYS A 292 -7.81 13.56 15.95
CA LYS A 292 -9.21 13.96 15.71
C LYS A 292 -10.24 12.94 16.21
N VAL A 293 -9.83 11.73 16.52
CA VAL A 293 -10.72 10.69 17.08
C VAL A 293 -11.16 11.06 18.49
N ASN A 294 -10.33 11.80 19.21
CA ASN A 294 -10.51 12.15 20.61
C ASN A 294 -11.16 13.55 20.80
N ASN A 295 -11.46 14.25 19.70
CA ASN A 295 -12.13 15.55 19.67
C ASN A 295 -13.52 15.46 19.04
#